data_bfdc3512f8ecc00579809bf08cc0111b
#
_entry.id   bfdc3512f8ecc00579809bf08cc0111b
#
_cell.length_a   1.000
_cell.length_b   1.000
_cell.length_c   1.000
_cell.angle_alpha   90.00
_cell.angle_beta   90.00
_cell.angle_gamma   90.00
#
_symmetry.space_group_name_H-M   'P 1'
#
loop_
_entity.id
_entity.type
_entity.pdbx_description
1 polymer ?
#
loop_
_entity_poly.entity_id
_entity_poly.type
_entity_poly.pdbx_seq_one_letter_code
_entity_poly.pdbx_strand_id
1 'polypeptide(L)'
;QGNLYYLEYKIEGSTDTLTIATTRPETIFGDTAICINPNDERFTHLKGKKAIVPLCGRIIPIIEDEYVDLEFGTGCLKVTPAHDENDKNLGDKHHLEVIDIFNDDASLNSFGLHYAGKDRFVVRKEIAKELEAKGILTKTEIHTNKVGTSERTKAVIEPRLSDQWFLKMTDLAKPAIDAVLGDDNNINLVPKKFENTYRHWMENIRDW
;
A
#
# COMPACT_ATOMS: atom_id res chain seq x y z
N GLN A 1 13.67 -6.48 14.24
CA GLN A 1 14.28 -7.19 13.09
C GLN A 1 13.27 -8.13 12.48
N GLY A 2 13.19 -8.15 11.16
CA GLY A 2 12.38 -9.04 10.34
C GLY A 2 13.19 -9.56 9.16
N ASN A 3 12.50 -10.16 8.21
CA ASN A 3 13.10 -10.65 6.98
C ASN A 3 12.52 -9.86 5.79
N LEU A 4 13.36 -9.64 4.78
CA LEU A 4 12.97 -9.20 3.45
C LEU A 4 13.07 -10.42 2.54
N TYR A 5 11.97 -10.74 1.88
CA TYR A 5 11.81 -11.91 1.01
C TYR A 5 11.81 -11.46 -0.44
N TYR A 6 12.65 -12.09 -1.28
CA TYR A 6 12.74 -11.81 -2.70
C TYR A 6 11.98 -12.90 -3.47
N LEU A 7 10.88 -12.51 -4.09
CA LEU A 7 9.94 -13.43 -4.74
C LEU A 7 9.92 -13.21 -6.25
N GLU A 8 9.94 -14.29 -7.00
CA GLU A 8 9.80 -14.26 -8.45
C GLU A 8 8.34 -14.38 -8.88
N TYR A 9 7.89 -13.41 -9.67
CA TYR A 9 6.60 -13.40 -10.35
C TYR A 9 6.80 -13.70 -11.82
N LYS A 10 6.10 -14.70 -12.33
CA LYS A 10 6.13 -15.04 -13.75
C LYS A 10 5.38 -14.00 -14.57
N ILE A 11 5.85 -13.73 -15.78
CA ILE A 11 5.15 -12.87 -16.74
C ILE A 11 4.20 -13.73 -17.58
N GLU A 12 2.94 -13.27 -17.72
CA GLU A 12 1.94 -13.96 -18.52
C GLU A 12 2.41 -14.11 -19.98
N GLY A 13 2.33 -15.33 -20.49
CA GLY A 13 2.70 -15.63 -21.89
C GLY A 13 4.20 -15.53 -22.21
N SER A 14 5.08 -15.45 -21.20
CA SER A 14 6.53 -15.38 -21.35
C SER A 14 7.24 -16.36 -20.42
N THR A 15 8.50 -16.62 -20.68
CA THR A 15 9.42 -17.31 -19.76
C THR A 15 10.09 -16.33 -18.79
N ASP A 16 9.87 -15.03 -18.99
CA ASP A 16 10.47 -13.99 -18.15
C ASP A 16 9.87 -14.02 -16.74
N THR A 17 10.67 -13.57 -15.79
CA THR A 17 10.26 -13.34 -14.40
C THR A 17 10.64 -11.93 -13.98
N LEU A 18 9.97 -11.42 -12.96
CA LEU A 18 10.39 -10.22 -12.25
C LEU A 18 10.52 -10.52 -10.75
N THR A 19 11.48 -9.91 -10.09
CA THR A 19 11.71 -10.11 -8.67
C THR A 19 11.17 -8.93 -7.88
N ILE A 20 10.31 -9.20 -6.90
CA ILE A 20 9.85 -8.21 -5.92
C ILE A 20 10.47 -8.51 -4.56
N ALA A 21 10.64 -7.50 -3.72
CA ALA A 21 11.09 -7.65 -2.35
C ALA A 21 9.98 -7.23 -1.38
N THR A 22 9.63 -8.09 -0.41
CA THR A 22 8.58 -7.81 0.56
C THR A 22 8.95 -8.29 1.96
N THR A 23 8.51 -7.54 2.97
CA THR A 23 8.56 -7.98 4.38
C THR A 23 7.32 -8.78 4.78
N ARG A 24 6.30 -8.82 3.90
CA ARG A 24 4.97 -9.38 4.17
C ARG A 24 4.53 -10.38 3.08
N PRO A 25 5.21 -11.53 2.96
CA PRO A 25 4.87 -12.51 1.92
C PRO A 25 3.44 -13.08 2.07
N GLU A 26 2.85 -13.03 3.26
CA GLU A 26 1.46 -13.47 3.48
C GLU A 26 0.43 -12.62 2.72
N THR A 27 0.77 -11.37 2.34
CA THR A 27 -0.18 -10.48 1.66
C THR A 27 -0.22 -10.64 0.14
N ILE A 28 0.58 -11.53 -0.45
CA ILE A 28 0.60 -11.73 -1.91
C ILE A 28 -0.78 -12.10 -2.48
N PHE A 29 -1.62 -12.76 -1.70
CA PHE A 29 -2.98 -13.11 -2.09
C PHE A 29 -3.89 -11.91 -2.35
N GLY A 30 -3.52 -10.72 -1.85
CA GLY A 30 -4.20 -9.45 -2.08
C GLY A 30 -3.55 -8.57 -3.14
N ASP A 31 -2.50 -9.03 -3.80
CA ASP A 31 -1.81 -8.25 -4.83
C ASP A 31 -2.72 -8.04 -6.05
N THR A 32 -2.81 -6.80 -6.52
CA THR A 32 -3.65 -6.41 -7.66
C THR A 32 -2.86 -5.74 -8.78
N ALA A 33 -1.60 -5.39 -8.56
CA ALA A 33 -0.66 -4.95 -9.59
C ALA A 33 0.80 -5.17 -9.16
N ILE A 34 1.70 -5.12 -10.12
CA ILE A 34 3.12 -4.83 -9.91
C ILE A 34 3.38 -3.44 -10.48
N CYS A 35 4.04 -2.58 -9.69
CA CYS A 35 4.41 -1.24 -10.13
C CYS A 35 5.89 -1.16 -10.47
N ILE A 36 6.22 -0.54 -11.60
CA ILE A 36 7.58 -0.24 -12.06
C ILE A 36 7.71 1.25 -12.33
N ASN A 37 8.94 1.78 -12.27
CA ASN A 37 9.15 3.18 -12.65
C ASN A 37 9.17 3.29 -14.19
N PRO A 38 8.44 4.25 -14.80
CA PRO A 38 8.41 4.43 -16.27
C PRO A 38 9.77 4.74 -16.89
N ASN A 39 10.69 5.29 -16.09
CA ASN A 39 12.04 5.68 -16.52
C ASN A 39 13.09 4.58 -16.26
N ASP A 40 12.68 3.42 -15.75
CA ASP A 40 13.58 2.30 -15.50
C ASP A 40 13.79 1.46 -16.77
N GLU A 41 14.95 1.60 -17.38
CA GLU A 41 15.29 0.89 -18.62
C GLU A 41 15.29 -0.64 -18.45
N ARG A 42 15.54 -1.14 -17.23
CA ARG A 42 15.57 -2.58 -16.92
C ARG A 42 14.23 -3.25 -17.20
N PHE A 43 13.12 -2.51 -17.07
CA PHE A 43 11.76 -3.04 -17.15
C PHE A 43 10.98 -2.55 -18.37
N THR A 44 11.62 -1.84 -19.32
CA THR A 44 10.95 -1.34 -20.53
C THR A 44 10.24 -2.44 -21.31
N HIS A 45 10.81 -3.66 -21.34
CA HIS A 45 10.23 -4.83 -22.01
C HIS A 45 8.99 -5.41 -21.32
N LEU A 46 8.67 -4.98 -20.08
CA LEU A 46 7.52 -5.43 -19.29
C LEU A 46 6.33 -4.47 -19.35
N LYS A 47 6.49 -3.29 -19.96
CA LYS A 47 5.42 -2.31 -20.09
C LYS A 47 4.20 -2.90 -20.80
N GLY A 48 3.02 -2.72 -20.17
CA GLY A 48 1.77 -3.26 -20.69
C GLY A 48 1.59 -4.78 -20.58
N LYS A 49 2.55 -5.49 -20.01
CA LYS A 49 2.43 -6.92 -19.72
C LYS A 49 1.71 -7.16 -18.38
N LYS A 50 1.48 -8.42 -18.09
CA LYS A 50 0.84 -8.88 -16.85
C LYS A 50 1.74 -9.87 -16.13
N ALA A 51 1.65 -9.88 -14.80
CA ALA A 51 2.35 -10.82 -13.94
C ALA A 51 1.36 -11.82 -13.34
N ILE A 52 1.87 -12.97 -12.93
CA ILE A 52 1.10 -14.04 -12.30
C ILE A 52 1.47 -14.09 -10.82
N VAL A 53 0.50 -13.84 -9.95
CA VAL A 53 0.69 -13.91 -8.50
C VAL A 53 1.00 -15.35 -8.09
N PRO A 54 2.10 -15.58 -7.37
CA PRO A 54 2.44 -16.91 -6.89
C PRO A 54 1.30 -17.56 -6.05
N LEU A 55 1.25 -18.86 -6.06
CA LEU A 55 0.32 -19.74 -5.34
C LEU A 55 -1.14 -19.62 -5.79
N CYS A 56 -1.69 -18.44 -5.96
CA CYS A 56 -3.09 -18.25 -6.37
C CYS A 56 -3.28 -18.18 -7.90
N GLY A 57 -2.24 -17.91 -8.66
CA GLY A 57 -2.30 -17.85 -10.13
C GLY A 57 -3.08 -16.68 -10.72
N ARG A 58 -3.44 -15.67 -9.88
CA ARG A 58 -4.13 -14.47 -10.37
C ARG A 58 -3.24 -13.70 -11.32
N ILE A 59 -3.82 -13.27 -12.45
CA ILE A 59 -3.15 -12.43 -13.43
C ILE A 59 -3.42 -10.97 -13.08
N ILE A 60 -2.35 -10.20 -12.88
CA ILE A 60 -2.38 -8.79 -12.48
C ILE A 60 -1.60 -7.92 -13.46
N PRO A 61 -2.00 -6.67 -13.70
CA PRO A 61 -1.28 -5.76 -14.58
C PRO A 61 0.07 -5.35 -14.01
N ILE A 62 1.01 -5.04 -14.91
CA ILE A 62 2.20 -4.27 -14.58
C ILE A 62 1.90 -2.82 -14.91
N ILE A 63 1.86 -1.97 -13.88
CA ILE A 63 1.59 -0.53 -13.98
C ILE A 63 2.87 0.28 -13.88
N GLU A 64 2.83 1.52 -14.37
CA GLU A 64 3.97 2.43 -14.36
C GLU A 64 3.66 3.63 -13.45
N ASP A 65 4.54 3.89 -12.48
CA ASP A 65 4.44 5.05 -11.61
C ASP A 65 5.80 5.52 -11.12
N GLU A 66 6.01 6.84 -11.09
CA GLU A 66 7.24 7.46 -10.58
C GLU A 66 7.41 7.29 -9.06
N TYR A 67 6.38 6.80 -8.37
CA TYR A 67 6.46 6.45 -6.96
C TYR A 67 7.54 5.40 -6.66
N VAL A 68 7.80 4.51 -7.61
CA VAL A 68 8.85 3.49 -7.45
C VAL A 68 10.22 4.12 -7.66
N ASP A 69 11.05 4.07 -6.62
CA ASP A 69 12.42 4.57 -6.66
C ASP A 69 13.30 3.66 -7.53
N LEU A 70 14.08 4.27 -8.44
CA LEU A 70 14.98 3.55 -9.37
C LEU A 70 16.13 2.84 -8.66
N GLU A 71 16.57 3.38 -7.51
CA GLU A 71 17.74 2.91 -6.76
C GLU A 71 17.37 2.03 -5.57
N PHE A 72 16.08 1.98 -5.20
CA PHE A 72 15.64 1.25 -4.03
C PHE A 72 15.15 -0.17 -4.35
N GLY A 73 15.66 -1.15 -3.61
CA GLY A 73 15.23 -2.54 -3.68
C GLY A 73 15.45 -3.19 -5.05
N THR A 74 14.42 -3.83 -5.59
CA THR A 74 14.47 -4.50 -6.91
C THR A 74 14.06 -3.58 -8.05
N GLY A 75 13.54 -2.37 -7.77
CA GLY A 75 12.92 -1.49 -8.75
C GLY A 75 11.49 -1.92 -9.15
N CYS A 76 10.96 -2.96 -8.53
CA CYS A 76 9.59 -3.44 -8.72
C CYS A 76 8.88 -3.49 -7.38
N LEU A 77 7.68 -2.96 -7.32
CA LEU A 77 6.84 -2.93 -6.13
C LEU A 77 5.57 -3.76 -6.36
N LYS A 78 5.29 -4.72 -5.49
CA LYS A 78 3.97 -5.35 -5.44
C LYS A 78 2.96 -4.36 -4.85
N VAL A 79 1.75 -4.30 -5.37
CA VAL A 79 0.71 -3.36 -4.93
C VAL A 79 -0.45 -4.12 -4.33
N THR A 80 -0.70 -3.89 -3.03
CA THR A 80 -1.74 -4.55 -2.23
C THR A 80 -2.63 -3.49 -1.56
N PRO A 81 -3.56 -2.89 -2.28
CA PRO A 81 -4.30 -1.69 -1.82
C PRO A 81 -5.08 -1.87 -0.52
N ALA A 82 -5.48 -3.10 -0.18
CA ALA A 82 -6.23 -3.38 1.05
C ALA A 82 -5.36 -3.33 2.32
N HIS A 83 -4.02 -3.47 2.21
CA HIS A 83 -3.17 -3.77 3.37
C HIS A 83 -1.95 -2.86 3.53
N ASP A 84 -1.85 -1.82 2.69
CA ASP A 84 -0.82 -0.79 2.78
C ASP A 84 -1.39 0.56 2.31
N GLU A 85 -1.11 1.63 3.04
CA GLU A 85 -1.63 2.98 2.75
C GLU A 85 -1.06 3.54 1.44
N ASN A 86 0.23 3.31 1.17
CA ASN A 86 0.86 3.78 -0.07
C ASN A 86 0.34 2.99 -1.28
N ASP A 87 0.16 1.68 -1.11
CA ASP A 87 -0.42 0.83 -2.13
C ASP A 87 -1.88 1.21 -2.40
N LYS A 88 -2.63 1.66 -1.37
CA LYS A 88 -3.99 2.19 -1.54
C LYS A 88 -4.00 3.44 -2.41
N ASN A 89 -3.09 4.37 -2.17
CA ASN A 89 -2.97 5.59 -2.98
C ASN A 89 -2.64 5.26 -4.45
N LEU A 90 -1.73 4.31 -4.69
CA LEU A 90 -1.45 3.79 -6.03
C LEU A 90 -2.68 3.10 -6.64
N GLY A 91 -3.38 2.31 -5.83
CA GLY A 91 -4.61 1.62 -6.24
C GLY A 91 -5.68 2.59 -6.71
N ASP A 92 -5.91 3.69 -5.99
CA ASP A 92 -6.87 4.74 -6.36
C ASP A 92 -6.45 5.46 -7.65
N LYS A 93 -5.17 5.82 -7.76
CA LYS A 93 -4.62 6.49 -8.94
C LYS A 93 -4.75 5.64 -10.22
N HIS A 94 -4.53 4.35 -10.11
CA HIS A 94 -4.53 3.40 -11.23
C HIS A 94 -5.82 2.58 -11.34
N HIS A 95 -6.85 2.89 -10.53
CA HIS A 95 -8.15 2.21 -10.51
C HIS A 95 -8.05 0.69 -10.32
N LEU A 96 -7.16 0.27 -9.43
CA LEU A 96 -6.94 -1.14 -9.14
C LEU A 96 -8.05 -1.72 -8.25
N GLU A 97 -8.28 -3.01 -8.39
CA GLU A 97 -9.14 -3.77 -7.49
C GLU A 97 -8.57 -3.76 -6.06
N VAL A 98 -9.46 -3.76 -5.07
CA VAL A 98 -9.10 -3.86 -3.65
C VAL A 98 -9.53 -5.22 -3.13
N ILE A 99 -8.57 -6.06 -2.77
CA ILE A 99 -8.81 -7.41 -2.29
C ILE A 99 -8.36 -7.53 -0.83
N ASP A 100 -9.32 -7.47 0.10
CA ASP A 100 -9.07 -7.72 1.52
C ASP A 100 -8.93 -9.22 1.78
N ILE A 101 -7.77 -9.62 2.30
CA ILE A 101 -7.45 -11.03 2.55
C ILE A 101 -7.54 -11.41 4.02
N PHE A 102 -7.89 -10.47 4.92
CA PHE A 102 -7.97 -10.73 6.34
C PHE A 102 -9.40 -10.69 6.87
N ASN A 103 -9.63 -11.49 7.89
CA ASN A 103 -10.78 -11.41 8.78
C ASN A 103 -10.55 -10.32 9.85
N ASP A 104 -11.56 -10.01 10.66
CA ASP A 104 -11.50 -9.00 11.73
C ASP A 104 -10.43 -9.27 12.78
N ASP A 105 -10.09 -10.53 13.00
CA ASP A 105 -9.04 -10.99 13.91
C ASP A 105 -7.64 -11.06 13.28
N ALA A 106 -7.51 -10.58 12.03
CA ALA A 106 -6.30 -10.64 11.21
C ALA A 106 -5.81 -12.06 10.89
N SER A 107 -6.68 -13.06 10.97
CA SER A 107 -6.48 -14.33 10.29
C SER A 107 -6.77 -14.18 8.79
N LEU A 108 -6.20 -15.04 7.94
CA LEU A 108 -6.49 -15.02 6.51
C LEU A 108 -7.93 -15.51 6.25
N ASN A 109 -8.63 -14.83 5.35
CA ASN A 109 -9.94 -15.26 4.88
C ASN A 109 -9.82 -16.26 3.70
N SER A 110 -10.91 -16.51 2.96
CA SER A 110 -10.94 -17.47 1.86
C SER A 110 -9.96 -17.16 0.72
N PHE A 111 -9.55 -15.89 0.52
CA PHE A 111 -8.52 -15.53 -0.46
C PHE A 111 -7.15 -16.13 -0.12
N GLY A 112 -6.88 -16.44 1.15
CA GLY A 112 -5.66 -17.09 1.61
C GLY A 112 -5.55 -18.58 1.23
N LEU A 113 -6.51 -19.13 0.48
CA LEU A 113 -6.54 -20.53 0.04
C LEU A 113 -6.42 -21.51 1.23
N HIS A 114 -5.44 -22.41 1.20
CA HIS A 114 -5.17 -23.39 2.26
C HIS A 114 -4.63 -22.77 3.57
N TYR A 115 -4.34 -21.48 3.59
CA TYR A 115 -4.01 -20.72 4.79
C TYR A 115 -5.22 -20.05 5.45
N ALA A 116 -6.41 -20.15 4.88
CA ALA A 116 -7.62 -19.55 5.44
C ALA A 116 -7.84 -19.97 6.90
N GLY A 117 -8.18 -19.00 7.75
CA GLY A 117 -8.38 -19.19 9.20
C GLY A 117 -7.10 -19.19 10.03
N LYS A 118 -5.91 -19.12 9.44
CA LYS A 118 -4.64 -19.06 10.18
C LYS A 118 -4.23 -17.60 10.45
N ASP A 119 -3.59 -17.38 11.60
CA ASP A 119 -2.99 -16.09 11.96
C ASP A 119 -1.92 -15.64 10.94
N ARG A 120 -1.92 -14.36 10.60
CA ARG A 120 -1.03 -13.78 9.59
C ARG A 120 0.47 -14.00 9.86
N PHE A 121 0.91 -14.02 11.13
CA PHE A 121 2.31 -14.23 11.47
C PHE A 121 2.72 -15.70 11.36
N VAL A 122 1.78 -16.61 11.58
CA VAL A 122 1.97 -18.03 11.32
C VAL A 122 2.10 -18.24 9.81
N VAL A 123 1.16 -17.68 9.04
CA VAL A 123 1.18 -17.78 7.57
C VAL A 123 2.45 -17.18 6.99
N ARG A 124 2.93 -16.04 7.47
CA ARG A 124 4.19 -15.43 7.01
C ARG A 124 5.37 -16.40 7.04
N LYS A 125 5.45 -17.24 8.07
CA LYS A 125 6.51 -18.24 8.21
C LYS A 125 6.28 -19.47 7.34
N GLU A 126 5.04 -19.91 7.23
CA GLU A 126 4.69 -21.09 6.45
C GLU A 126 4.78 -20.84 4.95
N ILE A 127 4.25 -19.69 4.49
CA ILE A 127 4.27 -19.30 3.06
C ILE A 127 5.69 -19.12 2.56
N ALA A 128 6.59 -18.56 3.38
CA ALA A 128 8.00 -18.43 3.01
C ALA A 128 8.63 -19.79 2.69
N LYS A 129 8.35 -20.79 3.52
CA LYS A 129 8.84 -22.16 3.29
C LYS A 129 8.22 -22.80 2.04
N GLU A 130 6.92 -22.56 1.80
CA GLU A 130 6.25 -23.08 0.61
C GLU A 130 6.81 -22.43 -0.67
N LEU A 131 7.02 -21.12 -0.65
CA LEU A 131 7.60 -20.37 -1.77
C LEU A 131 9.05 -20.80 -2.06
N GLU A 132 9.83 -21.08 -1.00
CA GLU A 132 11.18 -21.63 -1.12
C GLU A 132 11.18 -23.03 -1.74
N ALA A 133 10.30 -23.93 -1.24
CA ALA A 133 10.17 -25.28 -1.77
C ALA A 133 9.73 -25.32 -3.25
N LYS A 134 9.02 -24.29 -3.72
CA LYS A 134 8.60 -24.12 -5.11
C LYS A 134 9.62 -23.35 -5.98
N GLY A 135 10.74 -22.94 -5.41
CA GLY A 135 11.77 -22.16 -6.10
C GLY A 135 11.36 -20.73 -6.47
N ILE A 136 10.31 -20.20 -5.80
CA ILE A 136 9.79 -18.86 -6.04
C ILE A 136 10.49 -17.83 -5.12
N LEU A 137 10.80 -18.22 -3.88
CA LEU A 137 11.61 -17.44 -2.96
C LEU A 137 13.09 -17.66 -3.31
N THR A 138 13.72 -16.64 -3.87
CA THR A 138 15.12 -16.71 -4.36
C THR A 138 16.13 -16.28 -3.32
N LYS A 139 15.74 -15.38 -2.41
CA LYS A 139 16.63 -14.82 -1.40
C LYS A 139 15.84 -14.36 -0.17
N THR A 140 16.47 -14.47 1.00
CA THR A 140 15.98 -13.87 2.25
C THR A 140 17.10 -13.08 2.91
N GLU A 141 16.83 -11.85 3.32
CA GLU A 141 17.77 -10.99 4.03
C GLU A 141 17.18 -10.51 5.35
N ILE A 142 18.05 -10.30 6.33
CA ILE A 142 17.65 -9.63 7.58
C ILE A 142 17.39 -8.16 7.28
N HIS A 143 16.21 -7.70 7.64
CA HIS A 143 15.78 -6.32 7.41
C HIS A 143 15.28 -5.69 8.71
N THR A 144 15.66 -4.43 8.94
CA THR A 144 15.17 -3.66 10.08
C THR A 144 14.19 -2.61 9.61
N ASN A 145 12.94 -2.76 9.98
CA ASN A 145 11.87 -1.82 9.68
C ASN A 145 11.18 -1.35 10.98
N LYS A 146 10.50 -0.22 10.90
CA LYS A 146 9.64 0.28 11.96
C LYS A 146 8.25 -0.34 11.78
N VAL A 147 7.73 -0.94 12.85
CA VAL A 147 6.39 -1.55 12.86
C VAL A 147 5.52 -0.78 13.84
N GLY A 148 4.38 -0.29 13.37
CA GLY A 148 3.38 0.38 14.21
C GLY A 148 2.77 -0.61 15.21
N THR A 149 2.63 -0.17 16.46
CA THR A 149 1.98 -0.96 17.50
C THR A 149 0.97 -0.13 18.27
N SER A 150 -0.11 -0.77 18.72
CA SER A 150 -1.08 -0.14 19.61
C SER A 150 -0.42 0.28 20.94
N GLU A 151 -0.66 1.50 21.38
CA GLU A 151 -0.13 1.98 22.67
C GLU A 151 -0.64 1.16 23.86
N ARG A 152 -1.90 0.72 23.81
CA ARG A 152 -2.54 -0.01 24.91
C ARG A 152 -2.17 -1.48 24.94
N THR A 153 -2.29 -2.16 23.80
CA THR A 153 -2.17 -3.63 23.74
C THR A 153 -0.80 -4.10 23.26
N LYS A 154 0.01 -3.20 22.72
CA LYS A 154 1.27 -3.50 22.04
C LYS A 154 1.11 -4.43 20.83
N ALA A 155 -0.12 -4.71 20.42
CA ALA A 155 -0.40 -5.49 19.22
C ALA A 155 0.08 -4.72 17.98
N VAL A 156 0.62 -5.46 17.01
CA VAL A 156 1.03 -4.90 15.72
C VAL A 156 -0.22 -4.45 14.95
N ILE A 157 -0.18 -3.19 14.48
CA ILE A 157 -1.26 -2.61 13.69
C ILE A 157 -1.32 -3.29 12.32
N GLU A 158 -2.54 -3.65 11.90
CA GLU A 158 -2.85 -4.11 10.56
C GLU A 158 -3.66 -3.02 9.85
N PRO A 159 -3.12 -2.40 8.77
CA PRO A 159 -3.90 -1.50 7.94
C PRO A 159 -5.07 -2.25 7.32
N ARG A 160 -6.27 -1.69 7.45
CA ARG A 160 -7.50 -2.27 6.92
C ARG A 160 -8.44 -1.18 6.45
N LEU A 161 -9.11 -1.42 5.34
CA LEU A 161 -10.18 -0.56 4.86
C LEU A 161 -11.47 -0.88 5.59
N SER A 162 -12.19 0.15 6.01
CA SER A 162 -13.53 0.03 6.60
C SER A 162 -14.35 1.27 6.28
N ASP A 163 -15.67 1.10 6.20
CA ASP A 163 -16.57 2.23 6.05
C ASP A 163 -16.53 3.10 7.30
N GLN A 164 -16.29 4.40 7.11
CA GLN A 164 -16.24 5.39 8.18
C GLN A 164 -17.12 6.58 7.83
N TRP A 165 -17.74 7.18 8.84
CA TRP A 165 -18.43 8.44 8.70
C TRP A 165 -17.43 9.59 8.63
N PHE A 166 -17.53 10.39 7.57
CA PHE A 166 -16.74 11.61 7.43
C PHE A 166 -17.65 12.83 7.33
N LEU A 167 -17.29 13.89 8.05
CA LEU A 167 -17.89 15.21 7.86
C LEU A 167 -17.13 15.92 6.75
N LYS A 168 -17.84 16.27 5.66
CA LYS A 168 -17.26 17.00 4.55
C LYS A 168 -16.91 18.43 4.98
N MET A 169 -15.62 18.70 5.11
CA MET A 169 -15.14 19.95 5.70
C MET A 169 -15.01 21.08 4.68
N THR A 170 -14.84 20.82 3.40
CA THR A 170 -14.61 21.84 2.38
C THR A 170 -15.71 22.91 2.35
N ASP A 171 -16.98 22.49 2.35
CA ASP A 171 -18.11 23.41 2.30
C ASP A 171 -18.29 24.18 3.62
N LEU A 172 -17.92 23.59 4.75
CA LEU A 172 -17.95 24.20 6.07
C LEU A 172 -16.79 25.20 6.29
N ALA A 173 -15.64 24.93 5.69
CA ALA A 173 -14.47 25.79 5.79
C ALA A 173 -14.64 27.10 5.02
N LYS A 174 -15.38 27.08 3.89
CA LYS A 174 -15.54 28.25 3.02
C LYS A 174 -16.04 29.49 3.73
N PRO A 175 -17.17 29.50 4.45
CA PRO A 175 -17.63 30.69 5.18
C PRO A 175 -16.66 31.10 6.29
N ALA A 176 -15.94 30.16 6.91
CA ALA A 176 -14.93 30.48 7.91
C ALA A 176 -13.69 31.15 7.30
N ILE A 177 -13.29 30.75 6.10
CA ILE A 177 -12.23 31.42 5.33
C ILE A 177 -12.67 32.85 4.98
N ASP A 178 -13.86 33.02 4.46
CA ASP A 178 -14.39 34.33 4.06
C ASP A 178 -14.49 35.29 5.24
N ALA A 179 -14.89 34.79 6.42
CA ALA A 179 -15.01 35.61 7.65
C ALA A 179 -13.68 36.19 8.16
N VAL A 180 -12.54 35.51 7.87
CA VAL A 180 -11.21 35.93 8.35
C VAL A 180 -10.34 36.52 7.22
N LEU A 181 -10.42 35.95 6.04
CA LEU A 181 -9.52 36.25 4.93
C LEU A 181 -10.21 36.90 3.74
N GLY A 182 -11.54 36.98 3.75
CA GLY A 182 -12.33 37.66 2.70
C GLY A 182 -12.22 39.19 2.75
N ASP A 183 -12.69 39.82 1.69
CA ASP A 183 -12.64 41.30 1.56
C ASP A 183 -13.52 42.00 2.63
N ASP A 184 -14.65 41.38 3.01
CA ASP A 184 -15.57 41.85 4.05
C ASP A 184 -15.36 41.11 5.37
N ASN A 185 -14.11 40.86 5.76
CA ASN A 185 -13.79 40.07 6.94
C ASN A 185 -14.35 40.70 8.22
N ASN A 186 -14.99 39.87 9.05
CA ASN A 186 -15.58 40.28 10.33
C ASN A 186 -14.69 39.89 11.52
N ILE A 187 -13.63 39.11 11.29
CA ILE A 187 -12.76 38.55 12.32
C ILE A 187 -11.32 38.92 12.02
N ASN A 188 -10.70 39.67 12.95
CA ASN A 188 -9.29 40.04 12.84
C ASN A 188 -8.44 39.19 13.79
N LEU A 189 -7.45 38.49 13.26
CA LEU A 189 -6.49 37.73 14.06
C LEU A 189 -5.37 38.65 14.59
N VAL A 190 -5.14 38.59 15.90
CA VAL A 190 -4.10 39.37 16.57
C VAL A 190 -3.12 38.43 17.26
N PRO A 191 -1.85 38.54 16.95
CA PRO A 191 -1.21 39.38 15.90
C PRO A 191 -1.49 38.85 14.49
N LYS A 192 -1.45 39.72 13.50
CA LYS A 192 -1.78 39.46 12.10
C LYS A 192 -1.01 38.29 11.48
N LYS A 193 0.17 37.95 11.97
CA LYS A 193 0.96 36.81 11.52
C LYS A 193 0.19 35.47 11.58
N PHE A 194 -0.82 35.35 12.42
CA PHE A 194 -1.64 34.14 12.52
C PHE A 194 -2.59 33.93 11.34
N GLU A 195 -2.83 34.95 10.51
CA GLU A 195 -3.61 34.79 9.27
C GLU A 195 -2.96 33.80 8.32
N ASN A 196 -1.62 33.74 8.23
CA ASN A 196 -0.93 32.77 7.39
C ASN A 196 -1.10 31.34 7.90
N THR A 197 -1.05 31.15 9.21
CA THR A 197 -1.28 29.84 9.83
C THR A 197 -2.73 29.39 9.63
N TYR A 198 -3.68 30.32 9.85
CA TYR A 198 -5.10 30.07 9.62
C TYR A 198 -5.38 29.69 8.17
N ARG A 199 -4.87 30.47 7.22
CA ARG A 199 -4.97 30.20 5.79
C ARG A 199 -4.47 28.80 5.45
N HIS A 200 -3.27 28.47 5.91
CA HIS A 200 -2.67 27.15 5.64
C HIS A 200 -3.55 26.01 6.15
N TRP A 201 -4.10 26.11 7.35
CA TRP A 201 -4.97 25.07 7.90
C TRP A 201 -6.31 24.97 7.16
N MET A 202 -6.92 26.09 6.84
CA MET A 202 -8.27 26.12 6.29
C MET A 202 -8.30 25.78 4.79
N GLU A 203 -7.27 26.20 4.02
CA GLU A 203 -7.17 25.87 2.59
C GLU A 203 -6.75 24.40 2.35
N ASN A 204 -6.09 23.78 3.33
CA ASN A 204 -5.66 22.38 3.27
C ASN A 204 -6.49 21.48 4.20
N ILE A 205 -7.72 21.90 4.55
CA ILE A 205 -8.57 21.13 5.44
C ILE A 205 -8.99 19.81 4.79
N ARG A 206 -8.97 18.76 5.58
CA ARG A 206 -9.42 17.42 5.17
C ARG A 206 -10.74 17.10 5.83
N ASP A 207 -11.50 16.20 5.21
CA ASP A 207 -12.72 15.66 5.79
C ASP A 207 -12.43 15.02 7.16
N TRP A 208 -13.33 15.30 8.12
CA TRP A 208 -13.15 14.90 9.51
C TRP A 208 -13.96 13.66 9.86
#